data_7d331d13eb8d63d0c03ebb11928cc42d
#
_entry.id   7d331d13eb8d63d0c03ebb11928cc42d
#
_cell.length_a   1.000
_cell.length_b   1.000
_cell.length_c   1.000
_cell.angle_alpha   90.00
_cell.angle_beta   90.00
_cell.angle_gamma   90.00
#
_symmetry.space_group_name_H-M   'P 1'
#
loop_
_entity.id
_entity.type
_entity.pdbx_description
1 polymer ?
#
loop_
_entity_poly.entity_id
_entity_poly.type
_entity_poly.pdbx_seq_one_letter_code
_entity_poly.pdbx_strand_id
1 'polypeptide(L)'
;MEERIGLIDIGSNTIRLVIFGYNKKTGLNEILNIKTPARLSQYLTKSNEMNDEGIHVLKETLSSFRKVADKFNVDALYPIATAAIRQSKNREAIIKEIKQDIHIEIQIVPEEDEAFYGYYAITHTTDI
;
A
#
# COMPACT_ATOMS: atom_id res chain seq x y z
N MET A 1 -23.84 -4.24 9.85
CA MET A 1 -22.72 -4.91 9.19
C MET A 1 -21.49 -4.01 9.19
N GLU A 2 -20.36 -4.57 9.51
CA GLU A 2 -19.10 -3.83 9.50
C GLU A 2 -18.45 -3.93 8.13
N GLU A 3 -18.05 -2.79 7.60
CA GLU A 3 -17.26 -2.72 6.38
C GLU A 3 -15.78 -2.61 6.76
N ARG A 4 -14.91 -3.35 6.09
CA ARG A 4 -13.46 -3.36 6.37
C ARG A 4 -12.68 -2.88 5.17
N ILE A 5 -11.75 -1.97 5.43
CA ILE A 5 -10.92 -1.33 4.41
C ILE A 5 -9.47 -1.51 4.79
N GLY A 6 -8.66 -1.98 3.84
CA GLY A 6 -7.21 -2.06 4.02
C GLY A 6 -6.50 -0.99 3.21
N LEU A 7 -5.54 -0.35 3.84
CA LEU A 7 -4.66 0.63 3.20
C LEU A 7 -3.23 0.14 3.33
N ILE A 8 -2.53 0.01 2.20
CA ILE A 8 -1.09 -0.28 2.22
C ILE A 8 -0.35 0.98 1.80
N ASP A 9 0.46 1.51 2.70
CA ASP A 9 1.27 2.69 2.45
C ASP A 9 2.71 2.24 2.17
N ILE A 10 3.14 2.39 0.92
CA ILE A 10 4.47 1.95 0.47
C ILE A 10 5.41 3.15 0.53
N GLY A 11 6.09 3.30 1.66
CA GLY A 11 7.05 4.37 1.88
C GLY A 11 8.47 3.97 1.53
N SER A 12 9.39 4.91 1.66
CA SER A 12 10.81 4.70 1.36
C SER A 12 11.49 3.74 2.33
N ASN A 13 11.14 3.83 3.61
CA ASN A 13 11.75 3.00 4.65
C ASN A 13 10.82 1.95 5.20
N THR A 14 9.53 2.23 5.24
CA THR A 14 8.54 1.39 5.89
C THR A 14 7.35 1.18 4.97
N ILE A 15 6.88 -0.07 4.90
CA ILE A 15 5.60 -0.40 4.27
C ILE A 15 4.64 -0.75 5.38
N ARG A 16 3.46 -0.11 5.37
CA ARG A 16 2.48 -0.24 6.46
C ARG A 16 1.16 -0.75 5.92
N LEU A 17 0.57 -1.69 6.64
CA LEU A 17 -0.80 -2.11 6.39
C LEU A 17 -1.66 -1.66 7.56
N VAL A 18 -2.70 -0.90 7.26
CA VAL A 18 -3.70 -0.49 8.24
C VAL A 18 -5.05 -1.02 7.78
N ILE A 19 -5.75 -1.69 8.69
CA ILE A 19 -7.11 -2.17 8.42
C ILE A 19 -8.06 -1.42 9.33
N PHE A 20 -9.08 -0.82 8.71
CA PHE A 20 -10.14 -0.09 9.40
C PHE A 20 -11.45 -0.85 9.29
N GLY A 21 -12.22 -0.82 10.37
CA GLY A 21 -13.60 -1.27 10.36
C GLY A 21 -14.51 -0.06 10.49
N TYR A 22 -15.61 -0.07 9.76
CA TYR A 22 -16.62 0.97 9.84
C TYR A 22 -17.98 0.36 10.11
N ASN A 23 -18.71 0.93 11.06
CA ASN A 23 -20.12 0.67 11.22
C ASN A 23 -20.83 1.95 11.68
N LYS A 24 -22.14 2.01 11.49
CA LYS A 24 -22.90 3.22 11.75
C LYS A 24 -22.95 3.60 13.23
N LYS A 25 -22.77 2.63 14.12
CA LYS A 25 -22.87 2.88 15.57
C LYS A 25 -21.57 3.43 16.15
N THR A 26 -20.44 2.85 15.77
CA THR A 26 -19.14 3.20 16.36
C THR A 26 -18.26 4.04 15.45
N GLY A 27 -18.65 4.21 14.18
CA GLY A 27 -17.87 4.95 13.20
C GLY A 27 -16.68 4.17 12.69
N LEU A 28 -15.60 4.86 12.38
CA LEU A 28 -14.38 4.28 11.83
C LEU A 28 -13.43 3.89 12.96
N ASN A 29 -13.01 2.64 12.98
CA ASN A 29 -12.12 2.11 14.01
C ASN A 29 -10.94 1.39 13.38
N GLU A 30 -9.75 1.62 13.90
CA GLU A 30 -8.56 0.90 13.47
C GLU A 30 -8.58 -0.51 14.06
N ILE A 31 -8.54 -1.51 13.20
CA ILE A 31 -8.54 -2.92 13.61
C ILE A 31 -7.12 -3.44 13.71
N LEU A 32 -6.27 -3.09 12.75
CA LEU A 32 -4.91 -3.60 12.65
C LEU A 32 -4.01 -2.50 12.08
N ASN A 33 -2.80 -2.42 12.61
CA ASN A 33 -1.78 -1.51 12.10
C ASN A 33 -0.43 -2.20 12.24
N ILE A 34 0.10 -2.69 11.13
CA ILE A 34 1.40 -3.36 11.13
C ILE A 34 2.33 -2.69 10.13
N LYS A 35 3.61 -2.70 10.43
CA LYS A 35 4.62 -2.10 9.58
C LYS A 35 5.81 -3.03 9.42
N THR A 36 6.43 -2.96 8.24
CA THR A 36 7.63 -3.72 7.92
C THR A 36 8.70 -2.75 7.45
N PRO A 37 9.90 -2.77 8.05
CA PRO A 37 10.98 -1.89 7.62
C PRO A 37 11.65 -2.44 6.36
N ALA A 38 10.98 -2.30 5.22
CA ALA A 38 11.45 -2.82 3.94
C ALA A 38 12.66 -2.06 3.40
N ARG A 39 12.82 -0.79 3.79
CA ARG A 39 13.95 0.07 3.41
C ARG A 39 14.19 0.12 1.92
N LEU A 40 13.12 0.38 1.16
CA LEU A 40 13.18 0.37 -0.30
C LEU A 40 14.18 1.38 -0.86
N SER A 41 14.43 2.47 -0.16
CA SER A 41 15.40 3.49 -0.59
C SER A 41 16.81 2.92 -0.78
N GLN A 42 17.18 1.86 -0.06
CA GLN A 42 18.47 1.21 -0.20
C GLN A 42 18.66 0.52 -1.54
N TYR A 43 17.58 0.19 -2.22
CA TYR A 43 17.61 -0.55 -3.47
C TYR A 43 17.56 0.34 -4.70
N LEU A 44 17.56 1.66 -4.50
CA LEU A 44 17.66 2.61 -5.60
C LEU A 44 19.12 2.73 -6.05
N THR A 45 19.34 2.59 -7.35
CA THR A 45 20.67 2.72 -7.94
C THR A 45 21.03 4.20 -8.08
N LYS A 46 22.29 4.48 -8.51
CA LYS A 46 22.73 5.84 -8.77
C LYS A 46 21.90 6.52 -9.86
N SER A 47 21.29 5.75 -10.75
CA SER A 47 20.40 6.26 -11.80
C SER A 47 18.94 6.34 -11.37
N ASN A 48 18.66 6.16 -10.07
CA ASN A 48 17.31 6.20 -9.51
C ASN A 48 16.38 5.12 -10.05
N GLU A 49 16.93 3.93 -10.27
CA GLU A 49 16.13 2.77 -10.61
C GLU A 49 16.14 1.79 -9.44
N MET A 50 14.98 1.21 -9.13
CA MET A 50 14.94 0.16 -8.10
C MET A 50 15.49 -1.13 -8.70
N ASN A 51 16.45 -1.74 -7.99
CA ASN A 51 17.05 -2.99 -8.46
C ASN A 51 16.12 -4.18 -8.22
N ASP A 52 16.50 -5.34 -8.76
CA ASP A 52 15.66 -6.54 -8.69
C ASP A 52 15.42 -7.01 -7.25
N GLU A 53 16.40 -6.84 -6.39
CA GLU A 53 16.27 -7.21 -4.98
C GLU A 53 15.20 -6.37 -4.29
N GLY A 54 15.18 -5.07 -4.57
CA GLY A 54 14.16 -4.17 -4.04
C GLY A 54 12.76 -4.53 -4.52
N ILE A 55 12.64 -4.85 -5.80
CA ILE A 55 11.37 -5.28 -6.37
C ILE A 55 10.90 -6.59 -5.71
N HIS A 56 11.81 -7.50 -5.45
CA HIS A 56 11.49 -8.76 -4.78
C HIS A 56 11.00 -8.52 -3.34
N VAL A 57 11.68 -7.65 -2.59
CA VAL A 57 11.27 -7.29 -1.23
C VAL A 57 9.86 -6.68 -1.26
N LEU A 58 9.60 -5.80 -2.21
CA LEU A 58 8.30 -5.17 -2.36
C LEU A 58 7.21 -6.22 -2.64
N LYS A 59 7.44 -7.13 -3.57
CA LYS A 59 6.48 -8.20 -3.89
C LYS A 59 6.17 -9.07 -2.68
N GLU A 60 7.20 -9.50 -1.96
CA GLU A 60 7.01 -10.35 -0.79
C GLU A 60 6.23 -9.66 0.31
N THR A 61 6.55 -8.39 0.57
CA THR A 61 5.85 -7.62 1.59
C THR A 61 4.38 -7.43 1.22
N LEU A 62 4.10 -7.06 -0.02
CA LEU A 62 2.73 -6.87 -0.48
C LEU A 62 1.93 -8.18 -0.46
N SER A 63 2.56 -9.29 -0.85
CA SER A 63 1.90 -10.60 -0.80
C SER A 63 1.55 -11.00 0.62
N SER A 64 2.47 -10.75 1.55
CA SER A 64 2.26 -11.02 2.96
C SER A 64 1.11 -10.18 3.53
N PHE A 65 1.09 -8.89 3.22
CA PHE A 65 0.05 -7.99 3.68
C PHE A 65 -1.31 -8.36 3.09
N ARG A 66 -1.35 -8.79 1.84
CA ARG A 66 -2.59 -9.22 1.22
C ARG A 66 -3.17 -10.46 1.91
N LYS A 67 -2.31 -11.41 2.30
CA LYS A 67 -2.77 -12.57 3.06
C LYS A 67 -3.38 -12.17 4.40
N VAL A 68 -2.78 -11.19 5.07
CA VAL A 68 -3.32 -10.66 6.31
C VAL A 68 -4.68 -10.00 6.07
N ALA A 69 -4.77 -9.17 5.03
CA ALA A 69 -6.02 -8.49 4.67
C ALA A 69 -7.12 -9.51 4.36
N ASP A 70 -6.79 -10.58 3.65
CA ASP A 70 -7.75 -11.64 3.35
C ASP A 70 -8.26 -12.33 4.61
N LYS A 71 -7.38 -12.57 5.59
CA LYS A 71 -7.78 -13.17 6.86
C LYS A 71 -8.73 -12.28 7.66
N PHE A 72 -8.62 -10.97 7.48
CA PHE A 72 -9.50 -10.00 8.15
C PHE A 72 -10.75 -9.70 7.32
N ASN A 73 -10.95 -10.38 6.20
CA ASN A 73 -12.09 -10.21 5.33
C ASN A 73 -12.28 -8.75 4.88
N VAL A 74 -11.20 -8.15 4.42
CA VAL A 74 -11.20 -6.77 3.95
C VAL A 74 -12.02 -6.67 2.66
N ASP A 75 -12.95 -5.72 2.61
CA ASP A 75 -13.84 -5.52 1.45
C ASP A 75 -13.13 -4.79 0.31
N ALA A 76 -12.17 -3.94 0.64
CA ALA A 76 -11.38 -3.21 -0.35
C ALA A 76 -9.97 -3.00 0.17
N LEU A 77 -8.98 -3.07 -0.73
CA LEU A 77 -7.57 -2.88 -0.40
C LEU A 77 -7.00 -1.80 -1.32
N TYR A 78 -6.37 -0.80 -0.72
CA TYR A 78 -5.82 0.35 -1.45
C TYR A 78 -4.30 0.43 -1.25
N PRO A 79 -3.50 -0.11 -2.18
CA PRO A 79 -2.03 0.05 -2.12
C PRO A 79 -1.62 1.36 -2.77
N ILE A 80 -1.01 2.23 -2.00
CA ILE A 80 -0.51 3.52 -2.47
C ILE A 80 0.99 3.61 -2.31
N ALA A 81 1.67 4.15 -3.31
CA ALA A 81 3.10 4.31 -3.31
C ALA A 81 3.48 5.77 -3.22
N THR A 82 4.46 6.03 -2.38
CA THR A 82 4.97 7.36 -2.14
C THR A 82 6.42 7.49 -2.63
N ALA A 83 7.32 8.04 -1.83
CA ALA A 83 8.63 8.52 -2.30
C ALA A 83 9.48 7.52 -3.09
N ALA A 84 9.75 6.31 -2.56
CA ALA A 84 10.72 5.43 -3.20
C ALA A 84 10.29 4.98 -4.61
N ILE A 85 9.02 4.59 -4.76
CA ILE A 85 8.52 4.16 -6.06
C ILE A 85 8.30 5.36 -6.96
N ARG A 86 7.73 6.45 -6.41
CA ARG A 86 7.49 7.68 -7.19
C ARG A 86 8.78 8.21 -7.82
N GLN A 87 9.89 8.13 -7.10
CA GLN A 87 11.19 8.61 -7.57
C GLN A 87 11.92 7.64 -8.50
N SER A 88 11.48 6.40 -8.57
CA SER A 88 12.10 5.38 -9.42
C SER A 88 11.83 5.65 -10.88
N LYS A 89 12.87 5.66 -11.70
CA LYS A 89 12.70 5.83 -13.15
C LYS A 89 11.96 4.66 -13.78
N ASN A 90 12.11 3.48 -13.20
CA ASN A 90 11.43 2.26 -13.68
C ASN A 90 10.10 1.99 -12.96
N ARG A 91 9.47 3.02 -12.38
CA ARG A 91 8.24 2.85 -11.60
C ARG A 91 7.09 2.19 -12.35
N GLU A 92 6.94 2.52 -13.63
CA GLU A 92 5.87 1.92 -14.44
C GLU A 92 6.10 0.43 -14.65
N ALA A 93 7.35 0.03 -14.88
CA ALA A 93 7.72 -1.38 -15.01
C ALA A 93 7.50 -2.13 -13.71
N ILE A 94 7.82 -1.50 -12.56
CA ILE A 94 7.60 -2.09 -11.24
C ILE A 94 6.11 -2.35 -11.02
N ILE A 95 5.27 -1.36 -11.26
CA ILE A 95 3.83 -1.46 -11.07
C ILE A 95 3.24 -2.55 -11.95
N LYS A 96 3.67 -2.61 -13.20
CA LYS A 96 3.20 -3.62 -14.16
C LYS A 96 3.61 -5.02 -13.73
N GLU A 97 4.86 -5.21 -13.31
CA GLU A 97 5.36 -6.49 -12.85
C GLU A 97 4.60 -7.01 -11.63
N ILE A 98 4.36 -6.12 -10.66
CA ILE A 98 3.62 -6.48 -9.46
C ILE A 98 2.17 -6.84 -9.80
N LYS A 99 1.55 -6.10 -10.68
CA LYS A 99 0.19 -6.39 -11.13
C LYS A 99 0.10 -7.76 -11.81
N GLN A 100 1.07 -8.08 -12.65
CA GLN A 100 1.12 -9.37 -13.35
C GLN A 100 1.40 -10.54 -12.41
N ASP A 101 2.30 -10.35 -11.46
CA ASP A 101 2.79 -11.45 -10.62
C ASP A 101 1.90 -11.72 -9.41
N ILE A 102 1.37 -10.70 -8.78
CA ILE A 102 0.59 -10.85 -7.54
C ILE A 102 -0.78 -10.18 -7.60
N HIS A 103 -1.16 -9.63 -8.73
CA HIS A 103 -2.48 -9.01 -8.95
C HIS A 103 -2.81 -7.87 -7.97
N ILE A 104 -1.80 -7.09 -7.62
CA ILE A 104 -1.96 -5.88 -6.81
C ILE A 104 -1.68 -4.68 -7.70
N GLU A 105 -2.62 -3.76 -7.77
CA GLU A 105 -2.50 -2.55 -8.56
C GLU A 105 -2.11 -1.37 -7.68
N ILE A 106 -0.83 -0.97 -7.77
CA ILE A 106 -0.29 0.12 -6.98
C ILE A 106 -0.64 1.45 -7.63
N GLN A 107 -1.10 2.41 -6.82
CA GLN A 107 -1.33 3.77 -7.27
C GLN A 107 -0.24 4.68 -6.73
N ILE A 108 0.40 5.44 -7.62
CA ILE A 108 1.41 6.42 -7.22
C ILE A 108 0.73 7.72 -6.86
N VAL A 109 1.07 8.25 -5.69
CA VAL A 109 0.46 9.45 -5.15
C VAL A 109 1.52 10.55 -5.04
N PRO A 110 1.25 11.77 -5.53
CA PRO A 110 2.16 12.90 -5.32
C PRO A 110 2.34 13.18 -3.83
N GLU A 111 3.51 13.66 -3.45
CA GLU A 111 3.85 13.90 -2.05
C GLU A 111 2.82 14.79 -1.34
N GLU A 112 2.39 15.84 -1.99
CA GLU A 112 1.42 16.79 -1.44
C GLU A 112 0.03 16.21 -1.24
N ASP A 113 -0.26 15.09 -1.90
CA ASP A 113 -1.58 14.46 -1.86
C ASP A 113 -1.63 13.18 -1.02
N GLU A 114 -0.52 12.75 -0.42
CA GLU A 114 -0.46 11.47 0.30
C GLU A 114 -1.55 11.33 1.37
N ALA A 115 -1.66 12.33 2.25
CA ALA A 115 -2.64 12.31 3.33
C ALA A 115 -4.06 12.38 2.78
N PHE A 116 -4.26 13.15 1.72
CA PHE A 116 -5.56 13.30 1.07
C PHE A 116 -6.05 11.97 0.48
N TYR A 117 -5.18 11.27 -0.25
CA TYR A 117 -5.56 9.99 -0.86
C TYR A 117 -5.87 8.92 0.17
N GLY A 118 -5.09 8.84 1.24
CA GLY A 118 -5.39 7.92 2.33
C GLY A 118 -6.75 8.21 2.95
N TYR A 119 -7.03 9.47 3.24
CA TYR A 119 -8.31 9.89 3.77
C TYR A 119 -9.45 9.65 2.79
N TYR A 120 -9.24 9.98 1.51
CA TYR A 120 -10.22 9.78 0.45
C TYR A 120 -10.59 8.30 0.29
N ALA A 121 -9.59 7.42 0.29
CA ALA A 121 -9.85 5.98 0.16
C ALA A 121 -10.75 5.48 1.28
N ILE A 122 -10.46 5.89 2.51
CA ILE A 122 -11.25 5.49 3.68
C ILE A 122 -12.66 6.06 3.60
N THR A 123 -12.79 7.39 3.40
CA THR A 123 -14.10 8.04 3.40
C THR A 123 -14.94 7.62 2.21
N HIS A 124 -14.33 7.43 1.04
CA HIS A 124 -15.06 7.02 -0.17
C HIS A 124 -15.67 5.63 -0.01
N THR A 125 -14.97 4.73 0.66
CA THR A 125 -15.48 3.38 0.89
C THR A 125 -16.57 3.37 1.97
N THR A 126 -16.44 4.22 2.99
CA THR A 126 -17.39 4.26 4.08
C THR A 126 -18.65 5.07 3.77
N ASP A 127 -18.64 5.81 2.68
CA ASP A 127 -19.73 6.71 2.28
C ASP A 127 -20.79 6.03 1.43
N ILE A 128 -20.80 4.73 1.42
CA ILE A 128 -21.73 3.94 0.60
C ILE A 128 -23.07 3.73 1.32
#